data_18c3b26660815a9edb8051622cb68b53
#
_entry.id   18c3b26660815a9edb8051622cb68b53
#
_cell.length_a   1.000
_cell.length_b   1.000
_cell.length_c   1.000
_cell.angle_alpha   90.00
_cell.angle_beta   90.00
_cell.angle_gamma   90.00
#
_symmetry.space_group_name_H-M   'P 1'
#
loop_
_entity.id
_entity.type
_entity.pdbx_description
1 polymer ?
#
loop_
_entity_poly.entity_id
_entity_poly.type
_entity_poly.pdbx_seq_one_letter_code
_entity_poly.pdbx_strand_id
1 'polypeptide(L)'
;MWKPIHLDHILDSYSPFSVRVLGSLILWIALIFSAIWISLTYLPADWVTVGADRNELIRFFLINPSLLLGLILLFWFGFEWSFIPVFLSMFIIGFFSYLEFYWAILFALSFVFSLTIYALVYHCLSVRYDLRSLTSVVIFILTSFVASTAGSLGAFIWSFAHNLSATETASLWNGWWTGTFLQSLLIVGPTLFVFSPTIESFKDKWFDIPGRVQVSTKWVYSAVIMVTVVIAIFIYSGDYLAKQQLAETILDMQSQTRASIIGSLESFEIITWVSIWIILCVGLGGIFLVGSWNIELQRKVKERTQKLEQAEAELKSSLGEKVVLLQEIHHRVKNNLAVVIALLDLQYMRSDDESTKHILSDSKARIKSMAFVHETLYQTENFSKIELTSYLSRLSDSISSTFRKSDKDIDIKLDIEDLNLEMGRAVPLGLIVNELIVNAYKHAFKGMKKGEIKVAMFKRGKEIELHVSDNGNGIQEKGKIMKSKSLGMTLIKTLSRQIKANFEVESEPGKTDFRVTLKKEMEAVA
;
A
#
# COMPACT_ATOMS: atom_id res chain seq x y z
N MET A 1 6.03 -0.95 8.44
CA MET A 1 7.50 -0.86 8.53
C MET A 1 7.87 0.24 9.52
N TRP A 2 9.01 0.15 10.17
CA TRP A 2 9.49 1.19 11.07
C TRP A 2 9.82 2.48 10.30
N LYS A 3 9.24 3.60 10.74
CA LYS A 3 9.40 4.90 10.08
C LYS A 3 9.92 5.92 11.13
N PRO A 4 11.24 5.96 11.39
CA PRO A 4 11.79 6.95 12.29
C PRO A 4 11.65 8.36 11.70
N ILE A 5 11.52 9.36 12.56
CA ILE A 5 11.51 10.77 12.18
C ILE A 5 12.92 11.29 12.42
N HIS A 6 13.68 11.52 11.36
CA HIS A 6 15.01 12.11 11.47
C HIS A 6 14.90 13.61 11.79
N LEU A 7 15.73 14.09 12.71
CA LEU A 7 15.78 15.51 13.08
C LEU A 7 16.12 16.40 11.88
N ASP A 8 17.03 15.95 11.02
CA ASP A 8 17.39 16.65 9.79
C ASP A 8 16.17 16.90 8.90
N HIS A 9 15.30 15.88 8.74
CA HIS A 9 14.08 16.02 7.94
C HIS A 9 13.12 17.09 8.50
N ILE A 10 13.01 17.19 9.82
CA ILE A 10 12.18 18.21 10.47
C ILE A 10 12.78 19.59 10.25
N LEU A 11 14.08 19.74 10.41
CA LEU A 11 14.78 21.02 10.25
C LEU A 11 14.78 21.51 8.80
N ASP A 12 14.85 20.60 7.83
CA ASP A 12 14.81 20.92 6.40
C ASP A 12 13.39 21.23 5.90
N SER A 13 12.38 20.54 6.45
CA SER A 13 11.00 20.64 5.97
C SER A 13 10.18 21.75 6.62
N TYR A 14 10.56 22.18 7.82
CA TYR A 14 9.80 23.16 8.59
C TYR A 14 10.70 24.29 9.10
N SER A 15 10.16 25.53 9.14
CA SER A 15 10.86 26.63 9.83
C SER A 15 11.11 26.27 11.30
N PRO A 16 12.31 26.55 11.84
CA PRO A 16 12.64 26.28 13.25
C PRO A 16 11.65 26.87 14.27
N PHE A 17 10.98 27.97 13.90
CA PHE A 17 9.96 28.65 14.72
C PHE A 17 8.53 28.20 14.43
N SER A 18 8.33 27.16 13.63
CA SER A 18 6.99 26.65 13.40
C SER A 18 6.41 26.03 14.68
N VAL A 19 5.09 26.16 14.87
CA VAL A 19 4.38 25.60 16.03
C VAL A 19 4.63 24.08 16.14
N ARG A 20 4.82 23.39 15.02
CA ARG A 20 5.09 21.95 14.97
C ARG A 20 6.46 21.61 15.55
N VAL A 21 7.51 22.32 15.14
CA VAL A 21 8.87 22.10 15.63
C VAL A 21 8.98 22.50 17.10
N LEU A 22 8.52 23.70 17.45
CA LEU A 22 8.59 24.21 18.81
C LEU A 22 7.76 23.36 19.79
N GLY A 23 6.54 22.95 19.40
CA GLY A 23 5.68 22.09 20.20
C GLY A 23 6.30 20.71 20.43
N SER A 24 6.90 20.10 19.39
CA SER A 24 7.61 18.83 19.51
C SER A 24 8.84 18.93 20.41
N LEU A 25 9.59 20.00 20.31
CA LEU A 25 10.78 20.25 21.16
C LEU A 25 10.39 20.44 22.62
N ILE A 26 9.37 21.24 22.91
CA ILE A 26 8.86 21.47 24.28
C ILE A 26 8.37 20.14 24.88
N LEU A 27 7.60 19.36 24.13
CA LEU A 27 7.13 18.04 24.58
C LEU A 27 8.31 17.11 24.89
N TRP A 28 9.30 17.08 24.01
CA TRP A 28 10.50 16.26 24.17
C TRP A 28 11.30 16.64 25.40
N ILE A 29 11.54 17.94 25.63
CA ILE A 29 12.21 18.46 26.83
C ILE A 29 11.40 18.09 28.09
N ALA A 30 10.06 18.23 28.06
CA ALA A 30 9.20 17.85 29.18
C ALA A 30 9.31 16.36 29.50
N LEU A 31 9.41 15.49 28.47
CA LEU A 31 9.61 14.04 28.62
C LEU A 31 10.98 13.73 29.25
N ILE A 32 12.04 14.44 28.85
CA ILE A 32 13.38 14.31 29.49
C ILE A 32 13.31 14.62 30.97
N PHE A 33 12.77 15.79 31.33
CA PHE A 33 12.63 16.17 32.74
C PHE A 33 11.77 15.20 33.53
N SER A 34 10.66 14.72 32.95
CA SER A 34 9.81 13.72 33.58
C SER A 34 10.55 12.40 33.82
N ALA A 35 11.33 11.93 32.83
CA ALA A 35 12.13 10.71 32.97
C ALA A 35 13.18 10.85 34.07
N ILE A 36 13.89 11.96 34.13
CA ILE A 36 14.87 12.25 35.18
C ILE A 36 14.18 12.31 36.55
N TRP A 37 13.08 13.08 36.67
CA TRP A 37 12.34 13.24 37.90
C TRP A 37 11.81 11.90 38.44
N ILE A 38 11.14 11.10 37.57
CA ILE A 38 10.62 9.78 37.95
C ILE A 38 11.77 8.87 38.38
N SER A 39 12.87 8.84 37.65
CA SER A 39 14.02 7.99 37.98
C SER A 39 14.65 8.38 39.31
N LEU A 40 14.79 9.65 39.59
CA LEU A 40 15.33 10.15 40.88
C LEU A 40 14.38 9.87 42.04
N THR A 41 13.07 9.98 41.85
CA THR A 41 12.06 9.66 42.89
C THR A 41 11.92 8.18 43.16
N TYR A 42 12.25 7.33 42.18
CA TYR A 42 12.26 5.87 42.34
C TYR A 42 13.54 5.33 42.98
N LEU A 43 14.58 6.14 43.05
CA LEU A 43 15.81 5.78 43.74
C LEU A 43 15.54 5.69 45.26
N PRO A 44 15.95 4.60 45.92
CA PRO A 44 15.86 4.51 47.38
C PRO A 44 16.67 5.65 48.02
N ALA A 45 16.17 6.25 49.11
CA ALA A 45 16.83 7.36 49.80
C ALA A 45 18.24 7.01 50.28
N ASP A 46 18.52 5.73 50.53
CA ASP A 46 19.76 5.21 51.09
C ASP A 46 20.64 4.45 50.09
N TRP A 47 20.35 4.56 48.81
CA TRP A 47 21.06 3.79 47.78
C TRP A 47 22.57 4.12 47.67
N VAL A 48 22.97 5.24 48.22
CA VAL A 48 24.35 5.71 48.30
C VAL A 48 25.15 5.05 49.43
N THR A 49 24.46 4.57 50.46
CA THR A 49 25.11 3.90 51.59
C THR A 49 25.17 2.38 51.34
N VAL A 50 26.36 1.81 51.46
CA VAL A 50 26.68 0.37 51.22
C VAL A 50 25.83 -0.61 52.07
N GLY A 51 24.82 -0.14 52.80
CA GLY A 51 23.89 -0.92 53.60
C GLY A 51 22.44 -0.89 53.07
N ALA A 52 22.17 -0.28 51.91
CA ALA A 52 20.82 -0.33 51.33
C ALA A 52 20.40 -1.76 51.04
N ASP A 53 19.18 -2.06 51.43
CA ASP A 53 18.63 -3.44 51.30
C ASP A 53 18.81 -3.91 49.85
N ARG A 54 19.47 -5.07 49.71
CA ARG A 54 19.78 -5.75 48.45
C ARG A 54 18.60 -5.83 47.50
N ASN A 55 17.40 -5.93 48.05
CA ASN A 55 16.13 -6.04 47.33
C ASN A 55 15.73 -4.69 46.71
N GLU A 56 16.12 -3.53 47.24
CA GLU A 56 15.74 -2.23 46.71
C GLU A 56 16.57 -1.83 45.49
N LEU A 57 17.88 -2.12 45.49
CA LEU A 57 18.75 -1.96 44.30
C LEU A 57 18.26 -2.83 43.12
N ILE A 58 17.89 -4.09 43.40
CA ILE A 58 17.36 -5.00 42.37
C ILE A 58 16.05 -4.44 41.81
N ARG A 59 15.15 -3.90 42.66
CA ARG A 59 13.89 -3.28 42.20
C ARG A 59 14.10 -2.08 41.30
N PHE A 60 15.08 -1.23 41.58
CA PHE A 60 15.40 -0.08 40.73
C PHE A 60 15.83 -0.51 39.30
N PHE A 61 16.70 -1.52 39.21
CA PHE A 61 17.13 -2.03 37.91
C PHE A 61 16.08 -2.91 37.24
N LEU A 62 15.11 -3.43 37.99
CA LEU A 62 13.99 -4.23 37.44
C LEU A 62 13.04 -3.36 36.62
N ILE A 63 12.77 -2.12 37.03
CA ILE A 63 11.95 -1.17 36.29
C ILE A 63 12.74 0.15 36.16
N ASN A 64 13.30 0.36 34.97
CA ASN A 64 14.01 1.61 34.67
C ASN A 64 13.11 2.54 33.83
N PRO A 65 12.53 3.59 34.45
CA PRO A 65 11.59 4.49 33.77
C PRO A 65 12.22 5.21 32.57
N SER A 66 13.49 5.60 32.66
CA SER A 66 14.19 6.29 31.58
C SER A 66 14.43 5.41 30.37
N LEU A 67 14.84 4.16 30.59
CA LEU A 67 15.00 3.19 29.50
C LEU A 67 13.66 2.81 28.86
N LEU A 68 12.62 2.64 29.68
CA LEU A 68 11.26 2.35 29.24
C LEU A 68 10.75 3.47 28.33
N LEU A 69 10.85 4.72 28.76
CA LEU A 69 10.49 5.89 27.94
C LEU A 69 11.35 5.95 26.68
N GLY A 70 12.65 5.71 26.80
CA GLY A 70 13.59 5.69 25.68
C GLY A 70 13.22 4.66 24.63
N LEU A 71 12.85 3.44 25.02
CA LEU A 71 12.40 2.40 24.09
C LEU A 71 11.10 2.79 23.36
N ILE A 72 10.14 3.37 24.06
CA ILE A 72 8.91 3.86 23.45
C ILE A 72 9.21 4.97 22.43
N LEU A 73 10.04 5.94 22.80
CA LEU A 73 10.47 7.02 21.91
C LEU A 73 11.24 6.47 20.69
N LEU A 74 12.11 5.48 20.91
CA LEU A 74 12.85 4.83 19.84
C LEU A 74 11.92 4.25 18.77
N PHE A 75 10.94 3.46 19.19
CA PHE A 75 10.04 2.80 18.25
C PHE A 75 9.10 3.76 17.56
N TRP A 76 8.60 4.78 18.24
CA TRP A 76 7.65 5.72 17.65
C TRP A 76 8.31 6.85 16.86
N PHE A 77 9.41 7.40 17.34
CA PHE A 77 10.03 8.58 16.74
C PHE A 77 11.42 8.32 16.14
N GLY A 78 12.17 7.38 16.67
CA GLY A 78 13.49 7.04 16.19
C GLY A 78 14.61 7.21 17.22
N PHE A 79 15.82 6.79 16.83
CA PHE A 79 16.97 6.75 17.72
C PHE A 79 17.38 8.14 18.25
N GLU A 80 17.33 9.15 17.40
CA GLU A 80 17.73 10.53 17.76
C GLU A 80 16.86 11.10 18.88
N TRP A 81 15.58 10.72 18.94
CA TRP A 81 14.65 11.16 19.98
C TRP A 81 14.79 10.41 21.29
N SER A 82 15.32 9.21 21.27
CA SER A 82 15.47 8.35 22.45
C SER A 82 16.83 8.46 23.10
N PHE A 83 17.89 8.70 22.30
CA PHE A 83 19.28 8.71 22.76
C PHE A 83 19.53 9.76 23.87
N ILE A 84 19.19 11.03 23.61
CA ILE A 84 19.46 12.12 24.54
C ILE A 84 18.74 11.96 25.87
N PRO A 85 17.41 11.67 25.90
CA PRO A 85 16.70 11.44 27.15
C PRO A 85 17.32 10.36 28.03
N VAL A 86 17.65 9.22 27.43
CA VAL A 86 18.22 8.09 28.16
C VAL A 86 19.64 8.38 28.63
N PHE A 87 20.48 8.93 27.77
CA PHE A 87 21.85 9.29 28.13
C PHE A 87 21.87 10.29 29.28
N LEU A 88 21.14 11.41 29.16
CA LEU A 88 21.14 12.47 30.17
C LEU A 88 20.58 11.97 31.50
N SER A 89 19.47 11.23 31.50
CA SER A 89 18.89 10.73 32.73
C SER A 89 19.82 9.72 33.42
N MET A 90 20.45 8.80 32.68
CA MET A 90 21.37 7.82 33.24
C MET A 90 22.70 8.47 33.69
N PHE A 91 23.18 9.45 32.95
CA PHE A 91 24.36 10.22 33.36
C PHE A 91 24.11 10.98 34.67
N ILE A 92 22.97 11.68 34.79
CA ILE A 92 22.58 12.40 36.00
C ILE A 92 22.44 11.43 37.18
N ILE A 93 21.77 10.29 36.99
CA ILE A 93 21.65 9.24 38.01
C ILE A 93 23.03 8.76 38.44
N GLY A 94 23.90 8.42 37.51
CA GLY A 94 25.26 7.99 37.81
C GLY A 94 26.03 9.04 38.61
N PHE A 95 25.94 10.31 38.21
CA PHE A 95 26.59 11.40 38.89
C PHE A 95 26.07 11.61 40.33
N PHE A 96 24.77 11.54 40.53
CA PHE A 96 24.16 11.61 41.86
C PHE A 96 24.45 10.34 42.70
N SER A 97 24.88 9.25 42.06
CA SER A 97 25.35 8.02 42.73
C SER A 97 26.81 8.05 43.12
N TYR A 98 27.45 9.20 43.09
CA TYR A 98 28.88 9.38 43.36
C TYR A 98 29.81 8.65 42.40
N LEU A 99 29.34 8.29 41.17
CA LEU A 99 30.23 7.86 40.13
C LEU A 99 31.11 9.07 39.70
N GLU A 100 32.39 8.86 39.55
CA GLU A 100 33.27 9.85 38.92
C GLU A 100 32.80 10.16 37.51
N PHE A 101 33.05 11.37 37.02
CA PHE A 101 32.53 11.86 35.73
C PHE A 101 32.71 10.88 34.57
N TYR A 102 33.87 10.26 34.45
CA TYR A 102 34.15 9.28 33.40
C TYR A 102 33.29 8.02 33.54
N TRP A 103 33.14 7.50 34.75
CA TRP A 103 32.33 6.32 35.02
C TRP A 103 30.83 6.56 34.83
N ALA A 104 30.37 7.77 35.15
CA ALA A 104 28.99 8.19 34.91
C ALA A 104 28.68 8.23 33.40
N ILE A 105 29.63 8.66 32.55
CA ILE A 105 29.48 8.60 31.09
C ILE A 105 29.38 7.17 30.62
N LEU A 106 30.30 6.29 31.03
CA LEU A 106 30.29 4.86 30.60
C LEU A 106 29.04 4.15 31.09
N PHE A 107 28.59 4.44 32.29
CA PHE A 107 27.34 3.94 32.84
C PHE A 107 26.14 4.35 31.96
N ALA A 108 26.01 5.61 31.59
CA ALA A 108 24.96 6.11 30.72
C ALA A 108 25.03 5.49 29.30
N LEU A 109 26.25 5.32 28.77
CA LEU A 109 26.48 4.70 27.47
C LEU A 109 26.03 3.23 27.42
N SER A 110 26.04 2.50 28.55
CA SER A 110 25.55 1.11 28.58
C SER A 110 24.07 1.00 28.22
N PHE A 111 23.25 1.95 28.66
CA PHE A 111 21.83 2.02 28.30
C PHE A 111 21.61 2.44 26.84
N VAL A 112 22.42 3.39 26.36
CA VAL A 112 22.39 3.80 24.96
C VAL A 112 22.80 2.65 24.05
N PHE A 113 23.72 1.82 24.48
CA PHE A 113 24.11 0.61 23.76
C PHE A 113 22.93 -0.35 23.56
N SER A 114 22.11 -0.55 24.60
CA SER A 114 20.85 -1.30 24.47
C SER A 114 19.92 -0.69 23.39
N LEU A 115 19.69 0.62 23.41
CA LEU A 115 18.88 1.31 22.40
C LEU A 115 19.44 1.16 20.98
N THR A 116 20.77 1.22 20.85
CA THR A 116 21.46 1.10 19.56
C THR A 116 21.21 -0.27 18.92
N ILE A 117 21.18 -1.35 19.72
CA ILE A 117 20.88 -2.71 19.21
C ILE A 117 19.47 -2.76 18.64
N TYR A 118 18.47 -2.23 19.33
CA TYR A 118 17.10 -2.16 18.79
C TYR A 118 17.07 -1.34 17.50
N ALA A 119 17.65 -0.15 17.51
CA ALA A 119 17.69 0.73 16.35
C ALA A 119 18.32 0.03 15.14
N LEU A 120 19.44 -0.66 15.34
CA LEU A 120 20.19 -1.36 14.29
C LEU A 120 19.34 -2.51 13.70
N VAL A 121 18.74 -3.34 14.54
CA VAL A 121 17.90 -4.46 14.09
C VAL A 121 16.70 -3.97 13.28
N TYR A 122 15.96 -2.98 13.77
CA TYR A 122 14.77 -2.47 13.08
C TYR A 122 15.09 -1.58 11.87
N HIS A 123 16.30 -1.05 11.77
CA HIS A 123 16.78 -0.37 10.58
C HIS A 123 17.20 -1.35 9.48
N CYS A 124 17.86 -2.46 9.85
CA CYS A 124 18.35 -3.46 8.90
C CYS A 124 17.26 -4.42 8.44
N LEU A 125 16.30 -4.74 9.31
CA LEU A 125 15.24 -5.70 9.01
C LEU A 125 13.94 -4.96 8.67
N SER A 126 13.33 -5.32 7.54
CA SER A 126 12.03 -4.78 7.11
C SER A 126 10.88 -5.38 7.92
N VAL A 127 10.93 -5.27 9.26
CA VAL A 127 9.97 -5.86 10.19
C VAL A 127 9.02 -4.80 10.74
N ARG A 128 7.78 -5.19 10.98
CA ARG A 128 6.79 -4.33 11.65
C ARG A 128 7.11 -4.24 13.13
N TYR A 129 7.14 -3.03 13.68
CA TYR A 129 7.40 -2.81 15.10
C TYR A 129 6.13 -2.81 15.98
N ASP A 130 4.94 -2.85 15.34
CA ASP A 130 3.64 -2.87 16.01
C ASP A 130 3.23 -4.25 16.57
N LEU A 131 4.11 -5.23 16.47
CA LEU A 131 3.99 -6.60 17.00
C LEU A 131 2.72 -7.36 16.56
N ARG A 132 2.14 -7.00 15.40
CA ARG A 132 0.92 -7.63 14.86
C ARG A 132 1.18 -8.86 13.98
N SER A 133 2.43 -9.29 13.84
CA SER A 133 2.79 -10.53 13.15
C SER A 133 3.67 -11.41 14.04
N LEU A 134 3.57 -12.73 13.89
CA LEU A 134 4.40 -13.66 14.66
C LEU A 134 5.90 -13.39 14.47
N THR A 135 6.32 -13.09 13.24
CA THR A 135 7.71 -12.74 12.92
C THR A 135 8.16 -11.49 13.68
N SER A 136 7.30 -10.46 13.77
CA SER A 136 7.65 -9.23 14.50
C SER A 136 7.76 -9.46 16.00
N VAL A 137 6.92 -10.31 16.57
CA VAL A 137 6.99 -10.69 17.99
C VAL A 137 8.27 -11.47 18.28
N VAL A 138 8.61 -12.48 17.47
CA VAL A 138 9.83 -13.26 17.65
C VAL A 138 11.08 -12.39 17.54
N ILE A 139 11.16 -11.52 16.55
CA ILE A 139 12.30 -10.60 16.39
C ILE A 139 12.37 -9.63 17.57
N PHE A 140 11.24 -9.12 18.04
CA PHE A 140 11.20 -8.25 19.22
C PHE A 140 11.74 -8.95 20.46
N ILE A 141 11.31 -10.20 20.75
CA ILE A 141 11.79 -10.99 21.88
C ILE A 141 13.29 -11.22 21.80
N LEU A 142 13.79 -11.68 20.64
CA LEU A 142 15.23 -11.93 20.45
C LEU A 142 16.05 -10.65 20.59
N THR A 143 15.59 -9.57 19.98
CA THR A 143 16.26 -8.27 20.09
C THR A 143 16.27 -7.76 21.53
N SER A 144 15.12 -7.91 22.25
CA SER A 144 15.03 -7.52 23.66
C SER A 144 15.99 -8.30 24.54
N PHE A 145 16.14 -9.59 24.30
CA PHE A 145 17.10 -10.41 25.04
C PHE A 145 18.55 -9.92 24.82
N VAL A 146 18.96 -9.76 23.56
CA VAL A 146 20.33 -9.33 23.23
C VAL A 146 20.59 -7.88 23.73
N ALA A 147 19.65 -6.98 23.55
CA ALA A 147 19.78 -5.58 23.98
C ALA A 147 19.83 -5.45 25.49
N SER A 148 19.03 -6.23 26.22
CA SER A 148 19.04 -6.23 27.70
C SER A 148 20.34 -6.79 28.26
N THR A 149 20.84 -7.87 27.68
CA THR A 149 22.14 -8.45 28.08
C THR A 149 23.28 -7.45 27.81
N ALA A 150 23.28 -6.81 26.65
CA ALA A 150 24.30 -5.83 26.30
C ALA A 150 24.23 -4.57 27.18
N GLY A 151 23.03 -4.05 27.44
CA GLY A 151 22.83 -2.87 28.33
C GLY A 151 23.21 -3.13 29.78
N SER A 152 23.13 -4.38 30.23
CA SER A 152 23.49 -4.77 31.61
C SER A 152 25.00 -4.72 31.90
N LEU A 153 25.85 -4.43 30.92
CA LEU A 153 27.29 -4.16 31.15
C LEU A 153 27.51 -3.01 32.13
N GLY A 154 26.58 -2.06 32.24
CA GLY A 154 26.61 -1.02 33.23
C GLY A 154 26.62 -1.52 34.69
N ALA A 155 26.13 -2.72 34.97
CA ALA A 155 26.15 -3.33 36.28
C ALA A 155 27.59 -3.54 36.80
N PHE A 156 28.54 -3.86 35.92
CA PHE A 156 29.93 -4.02 36.29
C PHE A 156 30.58 -2.67 36.69
N ILE A 157 30.25 -1.60 35.96
CA ILE A 157 30.71 -0.25 36.31
C ILE A 157 30.17 0.16 37.69
N TRP A 158 28.87 -0.06 37.91
CA TRP A 158 28.23 0.24 39.18
C TRP A 158 28.85 -0.57 40.32
N SER A 159 29.03 -1.87 40.13
CA SER A 159 29.60 -2.79 41.13
C SER A 159 31.03 -2.41 41.50
N PHE A 160 31.83 -2.04 40.53
CA PHE A 160 33.18 -1.56 40.78
C PHE A 160 33.18 -0.29 41.62
N ALA A 161 32.44 0.74 41.22
CA ALA A 161 32.41 2.02 41.88
C ALA A 161 31.94 1.95 43.36
N HIS A 162 31.12 0.93 43.67
CA HIS A 162 30.56 0.71 45.02
C HIS A 162 31.24 -0.45 45.76
N ASN A 163 32.38 -0.94 45.26
CA ASN A 163 33.17 -2.02 45.87
C ASN A 163 32.33 -3.29 46.22
N LEU A 164 31.40 -3.68 45.29
CA LEU A 164 30.57 -4.86 45.51
C LEU A 164 31.38 -6.14 45.32
N SER A 165 31.08 -7.19 46.10
CA SER A 165 31.66 -8.51 45.97
C SER A 165 31.25 -9.17 44.63
N ALA A 166 31.99 -10.18 44.19
CA ALA A 166 31.69 -10.93 42.98
C ALA A 166 30.27 -11.54 42.98
N THR A 167 29.79 -12.01 44.13
CA THR A 167 28.42 -12.57 44.28
C THR A 167 27.36 -11.49 44.17
N GLU A 168 27.62 -10.32 44.70
CA GLU A 168 26.72 -9.15 44.58
C GLU A 168 26.69 -8.61 43.17
N THR A 169 27.85 -8.50 42.52
CA THR A 169 27.96 -8.15 41.10
C THR A 169 27.17 -9.08 40.20
N ALA A 170 27.33 -10.39 40.39
CA ALA A 170 26.57 -11.39 39.62
C ALA A 170 25.05 -11.27 39.87
N SER A 171 24.62 -11.01 41.10
CA SER A 171 23.22 -10.81 41.44
C SER A 171 22.66 -9.53 40.80
N LEU A 172 23.41 -8.43 40.85
CA LEU A 172 23.05 -7.17 40.24
C LEU A 172 22.95 -7.29 38.71
N TRP A 173 23.91 -7.92 38.08
CA TRP A 173 23.94 -8.16 36.63
C TRP A 173 22.73 -9.01 36.19
N ASN A 174 22.46 -10.12 36.91
CA ASN A 174 21.30 -10.96 36.64
C ASN A 174 19.97 -10.20 36.81
N GLY A 175 19.83 -9.42 37.87
CA GLY A 175 18.64 -8.57 38.11
C GLY A 175 18.45 -7.54 37.01
N TRP A 176 19.53 -6.92 36.58
CA TRP A 176 19.50 -5.86 35.56
C TRP A 176 19.03 -6.35 34.20
N TRP A 177 19.73 -7.34 33.59
CA TRP A 177 19.33 -7.83 32.26
C TRP A 177 17.94 -8.50 32.28
N THR A 178 17.63 -9.24 33.35
CA THR A 178 16.31 -9.88 33.51
C THR A 178 15.22 -8.81 33.64
N GLY A 179 15.42 -7.77 34.44
CA GLY A 179 14.47 -6.69 34.62
C GLY A 179 14.25 -5.91 33.34
N THR A 180 15.32 -5.51 32.64
CA THR A 180 15.21 -4.78 31.36
C THR A 180 14.58 -5.63 30.26
N PHE A 181 14.81 -6.92 30.24
CA PHE A 181 14.14 -7.85 29.35
C PHE A 181 12.64 -7.97 29.64
N LEU A 182 12.28 -8.20 30.91
CA LEU A 182 10.88 -8.32 31.33
C LEU A 182 10.09 -7.04 31.11
N GLN A 183 10.64 -5.87 31.43
CA GLN A 183 9.98 -4.59 31.18
C GLN A 183 9.75 -4.36 29.68
N SER A 184 10.71 -4.77 28.83
CA SER A 184 10.54 -4.69 27.39
C SER A 184 9.38 -5.57 26.90
N LEU A 185 9.28 -6.81 27.39
CA LEU A 185 8.22 -7.72 27.00
C LEU A 185 6.86 -7.35 27.59
N LEU A 186 6.80 -7.01 28.87
CA LEU A 186 5.54 -6.85 29.60
C LEU A 186 4.95 -5.44 29.52
N ILE A 187 5.78 -4.43 29.27
CA ILE A 187 5.35 -3.04 29.22
C ILE A 187 5.52 -2.45 27.80
N VAL A 188 6.74 -2.49 27.23
CA VAL A 188 6.98 -1.91 25.92
C VAL A 188 6.21 -2.67 24.83
N GLY A 189 6.27 -4.00 24.82
CA GLY A 189 5.58 -4.82 23.82
C GLY A 189 4.07 -4.55 23.74
N PRO A 190 3.30 -4.68 24.83
CA PRO A 190 1.88 -4.34 24.85
C PRO A 190 1.60 -2.88 24.48
N THR A 191 2.43 -1.93 24.92
CA THR A 191 2.31 -0.51 24.56
C THR A 191 2.45 -0.31 23.05
N LEU A 192 3.43 -0.95 22.42
CA LEU A 192 3.58 -0.90 20.97
C LEU A 192 2.40 -1.54 20.24
N PHE A 193 1.93 -2.68 20.72
CA PHE A 193 0.79 -3.37 20.11
C PHE A 193 -0.49 -2.52 20.11
N VAL A 194 -0.79 -1.87 21.24
CA VAL A 194 -2.03 -1.10 21.43
C VAL A 194 -1.95 0.28 20.77
N PHE A 195 -0.90 1.03 21.02
CA PHE A 195 -0.85 2.46 20.69
C PHE A 195 -0.17 2.80 19.37
N SER A 196 0.66 1.92 18.78
CA SER A 196 1.39 2.23 17.56
C SER A 196 0.50 2.68 16.38
N PRO A 197 -0.70 2.10 16.13
CA PRO A 197 -1.54 2.58 15.03
C PRO A 197 -2.02 4.03 15.21
N THR A 198 -2.34 4.39 16.45
CA THR A 198 -2.79 5.75 16.79
C THR A 198 -1.64 6.75 16.62
N ILE A 199 -0.45 6.38 17.09
CA ILE A 199 0.75 7.20 16.97
C ILE A 199 1.19 7.36 15.50
N GLU A 200 1.13 6.29 14.68
CA GLU A 200 1.42 6.40 13.24
C GLU A 200 0.46 7.36 12.54
N SER A 201 -0.85 7.24 12.82
CA SER A 201 -1.84 8.18 12.29
C SER A 201 -1.58 9.63 12.72
N PHE A 202 -1.13 9.84 13.95
CA PHE A 202 -0.74 11.16 14.44
C PHE A 202 0.51 11.68 13.72
N LYS A 203 1.54 10.85 13.58
CA LYS A 203 2.79 11.20 12.88
C LYS A 203 2.55 11.62 11.44
N ASP A 204 1.76 10.83 10.70
CA ASP A 204 1.42 11.11 9.30
C ASP A 204 0.68 12.44 9.14
N LYS A 205 -0.17 12.82 10.11
CA LYS A 205 -0.88 14.12 10.11
C LYS A 205 -0.02 15.30 10.53
N TRP A 206 0.91 15.07 11.48
CA TRP A 206 1.69 16.13 12.08
C TRP A 206 2.96 16.48 11.30
N PHE A 207 3.65 15.48 10.74
CA PHE A 207 4.98 15.64 10.14
C PHE A 207 5.06 15.43 8.63
N ASP A 208 3.97 15.11 7.93
CA ASP A 208 3.97 14.87 6.47
C ASP A 208 5.16 13.99 6.01
N ILE A 209 5.30 12.81 6.61
CA ILE A 209 6.45 11.94 6.41
C ILE A 209 6.37 11.29 5.03
N PRO A 210 7.39 11.44 4.15
CA PRO A 210 7.41 10.79 2.86
C PRO A 210 7.31 9.27 3.01
N GLY A 211 6.45 8.63 2.23
CA GLY A 211 6.04 7.23 2.37
C GLY A 211 7.14 6.17 2.25
N ARG A 212 8.38 6.57 1.88
CA ARG A 212 9.58 5.74 1.84
C ARG A 212 10.75 6.49 2.45
N VAL A 213 11.01 6.22 3.71
CA VAL A 213 12.31 6.57 4.30
C VAL A 213 13.32 5.59 3.72
N GLN A 214 14.20 6.06 2.85
CA GLN A 214 15.37 5.29 2.43
C GLN A 214 16.28 5.15 3.63
N VAL A 215 16.56 3.90 4.03
CA VAL A 215 17.57 3.63 5.07
C VAL A 215 18.90 4.21 4.59
N SER A 216 19.39 5.22 5.29
CA SER A 216 20.71 5.79 4.99
C SER A 216 21.78 4.75 5.31
N THR A 217 22.50 4.30 4.30
CA THR A 217 23.68 3.42 4.51
C THR A 217 24.69 4.03 5.46
N LYS A 218 24.82 5.36 5.44
CA LYS A 218 25.70 6.10 6.37
C LYS A 218 25.30 5.86 7.82
N TRP A 219 23.98 5.83 8.10
CA TRP A 219 23.48 5.56 9.44
C TRP A 219 23.83 4.16 9.93
N VAL A 220 23.67 3.13 9.07
CA VAL A 220 24.02 1.74 9.41
C VAL A 220 25.51 1.63 9.72
N TYR A 221 26.37 2.22 8.88
CA TYR A 221 27.82 2.23 9.13
C TYR A 221 28.16 2.93 10.44
N SER A 222 27.58 4.10 10.70
CA SER A 222 27.80 4.84 11.95
C SER A 222 27.36 4.04 13.17
N ALA A 223 26.23 3.33 13.09
CA ALA A 223 25.74 2.48 14.17
C ALA A 223 26.65 1.29 14.43
N VAL A 224 27.13 0.60 13.39
CA VAL A 224 28.09 -0.52 13.53
C VAL A 224 29.41 -0.04 14.13
N ILE A 225 29.95 1.08 13.65
CA ILE A 225 31.17 1.69 14.20
C ILE A 225 30.97 2.02 15.67
N MET A 226 29.87 2.70 16.00
CA MET A 226 29.56 3.10 17.38
C MET A 226 29.47 1.89 18.32
N VAL A 227 28.75 0.83 17.91
CA VAL A 227 28.65 -0.42 18.68
C VAL A 227 30.03 -1.03 18.91
N THR A 228 30.83 -1.14 17.86
CA THR A 228 32.20 -1.71 17.93
C THR A 228 33.11 -0.91 18.88
N VAL A 229 33.06 0.42 18.78
CA VAL A 229 33.85 1.32 19.64
C VAL A 229 33.40 1.23 21.09
N VAL A 230 32.09 1.23 21.35
CA VAL A 230 31.53 1.12 22.71
C VAL A 230 31.96 -0.20 23.35
N ILE A 231 31.87 -1.33 22.65
CA ILE A 231 32.32 -2.62 23.16
C ILE A 231 33.84 -2.58 23.49
N ALA A 232 34.66 -2.03 22.60
CA ALA A 232 36.09 -1.92 22.82
C ALA A 232 36.43 -1.06 24.06
N ILE A 233 35.73 0.06 24.24
CA ILE A 233 35.88 0.92 25.42
C ILE A 233 35.50 0.17 26.70
N PHE A 234 34.37 -0.59 26.69
CA PHE A 234 33.95 -1.37 27.86
C PHE A 234 34.98 -2.44 28.24
N ILE A 235 35.52 -3.18 27.27
CA ILE A 235 36.54 -4.17 27.55
C ILE A 235 37.81 -3.53 28.12
N TYR A 236 38.27 -2.43 27.50
CA TYR A 236 39.44 -1.70 27.98
C TYR A 236 39.22 -1.14 29.39
N SER A 237 38.06 -0.54 29.66
CA SER A 237 37.72 -0.01 30.95
C SER A 237 37.63 -1.09 32.03
N GLY A 238 37.09 -2.26 31.69
CA GLY A 238 37.03 -3.43 32.59
C GLY A 238 38.45 -3.93 32.97
N ASP A 239 39.33 -4.02 31.98
CA ASP A 239 40.75 -4.39 32.23
C ASP A 239 41.45 -3.36 33.08
N TYR A 240 41.31 -2.07 32.80
CA TYR A 240 41.90 -0.98 33.56
C TYR A 240 41.43 -0.99 35.04
N LEU A 241 40.14 -1.20 35.29
CA LEU A 241 39.56 -1.29 36.61
C LEU A 241 40.09 -2.49 37.40
N ALA A 242 40.14 -3.66 36.76
CA ALA A 242 40.66 -4.87 37.36
C ALA A 242 42.13 -4.69 37.81
N LYS A 243 42.93 -4.04 36.98
CA LYS A 243 44.33 -3.72 37.29
C LYS A 243 44.48 -2.76 38.45
N GLN A 244 43.65 -1.69 38.52
CA GLN A 244 43.68 -0.72 39.60
C GLN A 244 43.36 -1.37 40.95
N GLN A 245 42.28 -2.15 41.02
CA GLN A 245 41.86 -2.85 42.23
C GLN A 245 42.89 -3.89 42.70
N LEU A 246 43.49 -4.57 41.75
CA LEU A 246 44.52 -5.55 42.07
C LEU A 246 45.85 -4.88 42.54
N ALA A 247 46.22 -3.74 41.96
CA ALA A 247 47.44 -2.99 42.37
C ALA A 247 47.39 -2.57 43.84
N GLU A 248 46.21 -2.14 44.32
CA GLU A 248 46.04 -1.82 45.73
C GLU A 248 46.19 -3.06 46.63
N THR A 249 45.64 -4.22 46.20
CA THR A 249 45.69 -5.46 46.97
C THR A 249 47.10 -6.07 46.98
N ILE A 250 47.87 -5.91 45.91
CA ILE A 250 49.24 -6.46 45.75
C ILE A 250 50.23 -5.76 46.66
N LEU A 251 50.02 -4.51 47.07
CA LEU A 251 50.92 -3.77 47.96
C LEU A 251 51.09 -4.43 49.32
N ASP A 252 50.09 -5.16 49.82
CA ASP A 252 50.08 -5.81 51.13
C ASP A 252 50.47 -7.30 51.13
N MET A 253 50.84 -7.86 49.95
CA MET A 253 51.10 -9.31 49.82
C MET A 253 52.56 -9.71 49.88
N GLN A 254 52.83 -10.97 50.31
CA GLN A 254 54.17 -11.59 50.29
C GLN A 254 54.74 -11.70 48.86
N SER A 255 56.07 -11.58 48.72
CA SER A 255 56.80 -11.42 47.45
C SER A 255 56.51 -12.57 46.41
N GLN A 256 56.34 -13.80 46.86
CA GLN A 256 56.14 -14.95 45.99
C GLN A 256 54.73 -15.00 45.38
N THR A 257 53.73 -14.67 46.16
CA THR A 257 52.32 -14.53 45.70
C THR A 257 52.17 -13.34 44.76
N ARG A 258 52.89 -12.26 45.02
CA ARG A 258 52.95 -11.03 44.20
C ARG A 258 53.46 -11.34 42.79
N ALA A 259 54.52 -12.11 42.64
CA ALA A 259 55.08 -12.46 41.33
C ALA A 259 54.10 -13.33 40.48
N SER A 260 53.38 -14.26 41.10
CA SER A 260 52.38 -15.10 40.42
C SER A 260 51.19 -14.28 39.93
N ILE A 261 50.74 -13.32 40.72
CA ILE A 261 49.61 -12.44 40.36
C ILE A 261 50.01 -11.48 39.23
N ILE A 262 51.19 -10.90 39.25
CA ILE A 262 51.68 -10.04 38.16
C ILE A 262 51.75 -10.81 36.84
N GLY A 263 52.26 -12.06 36.83
CA GLY A 263 52.27 -12.88 35.64
C GLY A 263 50.87 -13.25 35.10
N SER A 264 49.89 -13.39 36.01
CA SER A 264 48.48 -13.58 35.62
C SER A 264 47.89 -12.31 35.00
N LEU A 265 48.24 -11.13 35.49
CA LEU A 265 47.84 -9.83 34.96
C LEU A 265 48.37 -9.58 33.55
N GLU A 266 49.63 -9.88 33.29
CA GLU A 266 50.22 -9.77 31.94
C GLU A 266 49.48 -10.68 30.94
N SER A 267 49.12 -11.90 31.35
CA SER A 267 48.34 -12.80 30.53
C SER A 267 46.92 -12.27 30.24
N PHE A 268 46.29 -11.64 31.23
CA PHE A 268 44.98 -11.04 31.09
C PHE A 268 45.02 -9.84 30.14
N GLU A 269 46.08 -9.03 30.19
CA GLU A 269 46.28 -7.92 29.27
C GLU A 269 46.35 -8.37 27.81
N ILE A 270 47.09 -9.46 27.53
CA ILE A 270 47.16 -10.03 26.20
C ILE A 270 45.76 -10.46 25.71
N ILE A 271 45.00 -11.14 26.57
CA ILE A 271 43.63 -11.58 26.24
C ILE A 271 42.73 -10.38 25.95
N THR A 272 42.85 -9.30 26.72
CA THR A 272 42.07 -8.07 26.51
C THR A 272 42.38 -7.44 25.16
N TRP A 273 43.65 -7.26 24.83
CA TRP A 273 44.06 -6.73 23.52
C TRP A 273 43.63 -7.62 22.36
N VAL A 274 43.79 -8.94 22.47
CA VAL A 274 43.34 -9.90 21.44
C VAL A 274 41.82 -9.78 21.27
N SER A 275 41.05 -9.67 22.34
CA SER A 275 39.60 -9.51 22.30
C SER A 275 39.20 -8.21 21.58
N ILE A 276 39.86 -7.10 21.89
CA ILE A 276 39.64 -5.80 21.23
C ILE A 276 39.92 -5.92 19.72
N TRP A 277 41.03 -6.54 19.33
CA TRP A 277 41.39 -6.74 17.93
C TRP A 277 40.37 -7.61 17.19
N ILE A 278 39.89 -8.71 17.81
CA ILE A 278 38.85 -9.57 17.22
C ILE A 278 37.58 -8.77 16.99
N ILE A 279 37.14 -7.94 17.95
CA ILE A 279 35.92 -7.15 17.81
C ILE A 279 36.06 -6.08 16.74
N LEU A 280 37.21 -5.42 16.65
CA LEU A 280 37.49 -4.49 15.56
C LEU A 280 37.47 -5.17 14.18
N CYS A 281 38.05 -6.37 14.05
CA CYS A 281 38.01 -7.14 12.81
C CYS A 281 36.58 -7.56 12.45
N VAL A 282 35.77 -8.02 13.42
CA VAL A 282 34.35 -8.38 13.20
C VAL A 282 33.53 -7.15 12.80
N GLY A 283 33.75 -6.00 13.45
CA GLY A 283 33.13 -4.74 13.10
C GLY A 283 33.44 -4.30 11.66
N LEU A 284 34.72 -4.31 11.29
CA LEU A 284 35.15 -3.99 9.92
C LEU A 284 34.60 -4.98 8.89
N GLY A 285 34.61 -6.29 9.20
CA GLY A 285 33.98 -7.32 8.38
C GLY A 285 32.49 -7.10 8.18
N GLY A 286 31.77 -6.70 9.24
CA GLY A 286 30.36 -6.35 9.18
C GLY A 286 30.10 -5.16 8.26
N ILE A 287 30.91 -4.11 8.36
CA ILE A 287 30.84 -2.93 7.47
C ILE A 287 31.05 -3.33 6.01
N PHE A 288 32.04 -4.16 5.74
CA PHE A 288 32.34 -4.64 4.39
C PHE A 288 31.19 -5.48 3.80
N LEU A 289 30.64 -6.42 4.59
CA LEU A 289 29.50 -7.24 4.18
C LEU A 289 28.25 -6.41 3.87
N VAL A 290 27.90 -5.50 4.76
CA VAL A 290 26.75 -4.61 4.56
C VAL A 290 26.95 -3.73 3.33
N GLY A 291 28.16 -3.22 3.12
CA GLY A 291 28.52 -2.42 1.94
C GLY A 291 28.36 -3.20 0.64
N SER A 292 28.92 -4.39 0.58
CA SER A 292 28.86 -5.24 -0.63
C SER A 292 27.43 -5.68 -0.97
N TRP A 293 26.63 -6.05 0.03
CA TRP A 293 25.23 -6.41 -0.17
C TRP A 293 24.38 -5.22 -0.64
N ASN A 294 24.65 -4.03 -0.12
CA ASN A 294 23.90 -2.85 -0.54
C ASN A 294 24.17 -2.48 -2.00
N ILE A 295 25.43 -2.54 -2.43
CA ILE A 295 25.80 -2.31 -3.84
C ILE A 295 25.11 -3.32 -4.76
N GLU A 296 25.13 -4.61 -4.40
CA GLU A 296 24.47 -5.65 -5.19
C GLU A 296 22.95 -5.50 -5.22
N LEU A 297 22.32 -5.11 -4.10
CA LEU A 297 20.90 -4.86 -4.01
C LEU A 297 20.49 -3.67 -4.88
N GLN A 298 21.24 -2.56 -4.82
CA GLN A 298 20.99 -1.38 -5.65
C GLN A 298 21.10 -1.73 -7.14
N ARG A 299 22.09 -2.55 -7.52
CA ARG A 299 22.25 -3.03 -8.90
C ARG A 299 21.04 -3.83 -9.36
N LYS A 300 20.57 -4.80 -8.54
CA LYS A 300 19.39 -5.61 -8.86
C LYS A 300 18.11 -4.79 -8.94
N VAL A 301 17.93 -3.81 -8.06
CA VAL A 301 16.78 -2.90 -8.11
C VAL A 301 16.79 -2.09 -9.40
N LYS A 302 17.95 -1.52 -9.76
CA LYS A 302 18.10 -0.74 -11.00
C LYS A 302 17.81 -1.58 -12.25
N GLU A 303 18.36 -2.79 -12.33
CA GLU A 303 18.09 -3.72 -13.44
C GLU A 303 16.62 -4.10 -13.57
N ARG A 304 15.94 -4.34 -12.44
CA ARG A 304 14.50 -4.65 -12.45
C ARG A 304 13.64 -3.45 -12.84
N THR A 305 13.98 -2.25 -12.36
CA THR A 305 13.27 -1.02 -12.73
C THR A 305 13.39 -0.76 -14.23
N GLN A 306 14.58 -0.87 -14.81
CA GLN A 306 14.79 -0.71 -16.25
C GLN A 306 13.99 -1.72 -17.09
N LYS A 307 13.97 -3.01 -16.67
CA LYS A 307 13.16 -4.03 -17.35
C LYS A 307 11.67 -3.74 -17.29
N LEU A 308 11.20 -3.20 -16.15
CA LEU A 308 9.80 -2.84 -15.99
C LEU A 308 9.41 -1.67 -16.89
N GLU A 309 10.24 -0.63 -16.95
CA GLU A 309 10.05 0.53 -17.83
C GLU A 309 10.05 0.13 -19.32
N GLN A 310 10.95 -0.78 -19.71
CA GLN A 310 10.97 -1.31 -21.07
C GLN A 310 9.69 -2.09 -21.40
N ALA A 311 9.27 -3.00 -20.52
CA ALA A 311 8.05 -3.77 -20.72
C ALA A 311 6.80 -2.89 -20.75
N GLU A 312 6.74 -1.84 -19.95
CA GLU A 312 5.65 -0.86 -19.97
C GLU A 312 5.63 -0.06 -21.30
N ALA A 313 6.79 0.36 -21.79
CA ALA A 313 6.90 1.06 -23.07
C ALA A 313 6.48 0.16 -24.25
N GLU A 314 6.91 -1.11 -24.26
CA GLU A 314 6.51 -2.09 -25.28
C GLU A 314 5.00 -2.36 -25.25
N LEU A 315 4.43 -2.53 -24.06
CA LEU A 315 2.98 -2.74 -23.90
C LEU A 315 2.19 -1.53 -24.41
N LYS A 316 2.63 -0.32 -24.08
CA LYS A 316 1.99 0.93 -24.53
C LYS A 316 2.06 1.08 -26.04
N SER A 317 3.20 0.76 -26.66
CA SER A 317 3.36 0.74 -28.13
C SER A 317 2.43 -0.27 -28.78
N SER A 318 2.41 -1.52 -28.29
CA SER A 318 1.54 -2.58 -28.80
C SER A 318 0.05 -2.23 -28.66
N LEU A 319 -0.34 -1.59 -27.55
CA LEU A 319 -1.71 -1.11 -27.36
C LEU A 319 -2.07 -0.03 -28.39
N GLY A 320 -1.16 0.92 -28.64
CA GLY A 320 -1.33 1.95 -29.67
C GLY A 320 -1.52 1.37 -31.06
N GLU A 321 -0.69 0.40 -31.47
CA GLU A 321 -0.82 -0.30 -32.74
C GLU A 321 -2.18 -1.01 -32.89
N LYS A 322 -2.64 -1.68 -31.83
CA LYS A 322 -3.96 -2.35 -31.84
C LYS A 322 -5.11 -1.36 -32.01
N VAL A 323 -5.04 -0.18 -31.39
CA VAL A 323 -6.06 0.87 -31.57
C VAL A 323 -6.09 1.36 -33.01
N VAL A 324 -4.93 1.63 -33.61
CA VAL A 324 -4.86 2.04 -35.02
C VAL A 324 -5.39 0.98 -35.97
N LEU A 325 -5.04 -0.29 -35.75
CA LEU A 325 -5.57 -1.42 -36.54
C LEU A 325 -7.09 -1.54 -36.44
N LEU A 326 -7.65 -1.36 -35.24
CA LEU A 326 -9.11 -1.37 -35.05
C LEU A 326 -9.76 -0.21 -35.83
N GLN A 327 -9.22 0.99 -35.79
CA GLN A 327 -9.73 2.11 -36.56
C GLN A 327 -9.70 1.84 -38.06
N GLU A 328 -8.62 1.27 -38.58
CA GLU A 328 -8.51 0.90 -40.00
C GLU A 328 -9.53 -0.16 -40.41
N ILE A 329 -9.76 -1.19 -39.58
CA ILE A 329 -10.79 -2.19 -39.81
C ILE A 329 -12.17 -1.53 -39.96
N HIS A 330 -12.48 -0.57 -39.09
CA HIS A 330 -13.76 0.13 -39.11
C HIS A 330 -13.92 1.02 -40.36
N HIS A 331 -12.89 1.71 -40.75
CA HIS A 331 -12.89 2.48 -41.99
C HIS A 331 -13.14 1.55 -43.20
N ARG A 332 -12.52 0.37 -43.24
CA ARG A 332 -12.73 -0.61 -44.31
C ARG A 332 -14.14 -1.20 -44.31
N VAL A 333 -14.72 -1.48 -43.13
CA VAL A 333 -16.11 -1.96 -43.04
C VAL A 333 -17.07 -0.91 -43.61
N LYS A 334 -16.90 0.39 -43.24
CA LYS A 334 -17.70 1.49 -43.77
C LYS A 334 -17.60 1.58 -45.29
N ASN A 335 -16.38 1.52 -45.84
CA ASN A 335 -16.13 1.57 -47.28
C ASN A 335 -16.77 0.39 -48.02
N ASN A 336 -16.66 -0.82 -47.47
CA ASN A 336 -17.27 -2.02 -48.05
C ASN A 336 -18.80 -1.92 -48.07
N LEU A 337 -19.41 -1.41 -46.99
CA LEU A 337 -20.87 -1.20 -46.96
C LEU A 337 -21.29 -0.12 -47.98
N ALA A 338 -20.51 0.94 -48.19
CA ALA A 338 -20.78 1.94 -49.21
C ALA A 338 -20.73 1.37 -50.63
N VAL A 339 -19.78 0.48 -50.93
CA VAL A 339 -19.71 -0.24 -52.20
C VAL A 339 -20.94 -1.12 -52.42
N VAL A 340 -21.37 -1.86 -51.39
CA VAL A 340 -22.58 -2.71 -51.51
C VAL A 340 -23.84 -1.87 -51.77
N ILE A 341 -23.96 -0.69 -51.09
CA ILE A 341 -25.07 0.25 -51.33
C ILE A 341 -25.06 0.73 -52.80
N ALA A 342 -23.89 1.12 -53.35
CA ALA A 342 -23.78 1.52 -54.73
C ALA A 342 -24.14 0.43 -55.72
N LEU A 343 -23.77 -0.82 -55.46
CA LEU A 343 -24.15 -1.96 -56.28
C LEU A 343 -25.66 -2.18 -56.28
N LEU A 344 -26.31 -2.06 -55.13
CA LEU A 344 -27.77 -2.14 -55.01
C LEU A 344 -28.47 -1.01 -55.76
N ASP A 345 -27.90 0.22 -55.74
CA ASP A 345 -28.41 1.33 -56.50
C ASP A 345 -28.32 1.09 -58.02
N LEU A 346 -27.23 0.55 -58.50
CA LEU A 346 -27.06 0.18 -59.91
C LEU A 346 -28.07 -0.90 -60.33
N GLN A 347 -28.31 -1.90 -59.50
CA GLN A 347 -29.32 -2.93 -59.79
C GLN A 347 -30.73 -2.38 -59.76
N TYR A 348 -31.04 -1.46 -58.81
CA TYR A 348 -32.31 -0.75 -58.73
C TYR A 348 -32.59 0.05 -60.02
N MET A 349 -31.60 0.76 -60.55
CA MET A 349 -31.73 1.55 -61.77
C MET A 349 -31.91 0.67 -63.03
N ARG A 350 -31.39 -0.55 -63.02
CA ARG A 350 -31.47 -1.49 -64.15
C ARG A 350 -32.71 -2.39 -64.14
N SER A 351 -33.42 -2.46 -63.04
CA SER A 351 -34.60 -3.32 -62.93
C SER A 351 -35.84 -2.58 -63.48
N ASP A 352 -36.62 -3.24 -64.32
CA ASP A 352 -37.91 -2.74 -64.78
C ASP A 352 -39.08 -3.27 -63.96
N ASP A 353 -38.83 -4.28 -63.10
CA ASP A 353 -39.83 -4.89 -62.24
C ASP A 353 -39.99 -4.15 -60.92
N GLU A 354 -41.15 -3.60 -60.66
CA GLU A 354 -41.47 -2.82 -59.43
C GLU A 354 -41.33 -3.66 -58.17
N SER A 355 -41.61 -4.97 -58.19
CA SER A 355 -41.39 -5.86 -57.05
C SER A 355 -39.91 -5.98 -56.69
N THR A 356 -39.07 -6.17 -57.72
CA THR A 356 -37.60 -6.23 -57.55
C THR A 356 -37.03 -4.90 -57.07
N LYS A 357 -37.52 -3.75 -57.59
CA LYS A 357 -37.14 -2.42 -57.11
C LYS A 357 -37.47 -2.25 -55.63
N HIS A 358 -38.64 -2.68 -55.18
CA HIS A 358 -39.03 -2.61 -53.78
C HIS A 358 -38.08 -3.42 -52.87
N ILE A 359 -37.74 -4.65 -53.28
CA ILE A 359 -36.82 -5.51 -52.54
C ILE A 359 -35.42 -4.89 -52.45
N LEU A 360 -34.91 -4.35 -53.57
CA LEU A 360 -33.59 -3.69 -53.60
C LEU A 360 -33.56 -2.43 -52.74
N SER A 361 -34.62 -1.61 -52.78
CA SER A 361 -34.75 -0.41 -51.93
C SER A 361 -34.78 -0.75 -50.44
N ASP A 362 -35.51 -1.81 -50.07
CA ASP A 362 -35.55 -2.28 -48.68
C ASP A 362 -34.19 -2.82 -48.22
N SER A 363 -33.49 -3.58 -49.07
CA SER A 363 -32.16 -4.09 -48.75
C SER A 363 -31.12 -2.96 -48.57
N LYS A 364 -31.18 -1.96 -49.48
CA LYS A 364 -30.35 -0.77 -49.39
C LYS A 364 -30.58 0.03 -48.09
N ALA A 365 -31.85 0.24 -47.71
CA ALA A 365 -32.18 0.95 -46.45
C ALA A 365 -31.61 0.23 -45.22
N ARG A 366 -31.66 -1.10 -45.20
CA ARG A 366 -31.10 -1.92 -44.11
C ARG A 366 -29.58 -1.82 -44.04
N ILE A 367 -28.88 -1.91 -45.17
CA ILE A 367 -27.42 -1.77 -45.21
C ILE A 367 -26.98 -0.38 -44.78
N LYS A 368 -27.72 0.66 -45.20
CA LYS A 368 -27.48 2.03 -44.70
C LYS A 368 -27.62 2.11 -43.18
N SER A 369 -28.65 1.49 -42.62
CA SER A 369 -28.84 1.46 -41.15
C SER A 369 -27.73 0.68 -40.45
N MET A 370 -27.24 -0.44 -41.01
CA MET A 370 -26.10 -1.17 -40.49
C MET A 370 -24.82 -0.32 -40.49
N ALA A 371 -24.57 0.41 -41.60
CA ALA A 371 -23.42 1.29 -41.71
C ALA A 371 -23.48 2.43 -40.67
N PHE A 372 -24.67 2.98 -40.48
CA PHE A 372 -24.89 4.04 -39.49
C PHE A 372 -24.68 3.55 -38.03
N VAL A 373 -25.24 2.38 -37.69
CA VAL A 373 -25.02 1.74 -36.38
C VAL A 373 -23.53 1.54 -36.14
N HIS A 374 -22.83 1.04 -37.14
CA HIS A 374 -21.40 0.80 -37.08
C HIS A 374 -20.62 2.12 -36.88
N GLU A 375 -20.96 3.19 -37.62
CA GLU A 375 -20.31 4.51 -37.52
C GLU A 375 -20.52 5.16 -36.14
N THR A 376 -21.75 5.10 -35.62
CA THR A 376 -22.13 5.73 -34.34
C THR A 376 -21.39 5.10 -33.16
N LEU A 377 -21.17 3.80 -33.18
CA LEU A 377 -20.49 3.06 -32.12
C LEU A 377 -18.99 3.34 -32.06
N TYR A 378 -18.36 3.64 -33.19
CA TYR A 378 -16.91 3.85 -33.26
C TYR A 378 -16.46 5.32 -33.13
N GLN A 379 -17.39 6.26 -32.96
CA GLN A 379 -17.08 7.64 -32.61
C GLN A 379 -16.90 7.83 -31.07
N THR A 380 -17.11 6.80 -30.28
CA THR A 380 -16.88 6.83 -28.84
C THR A 380 -15.43 6.43 -28.52
N GLU A 381 -14.76 7.20 -27.69
CA GLU A 381 -13.35 6.95 -27.29
C GLU A 381 -13.16 5.66 -26.49
N ASN A 382 -14.23 5.08 -25.96
CA ASN A 382 -14.19 3.92 -25.10
C ASN A 382 -14.84 2.70 -25.77
N PHE A 383 -14.01 1.85 -26.42
CA PHE A 383 -14.45 0.66 -27.14
C PHE A 383 -14.94 -0.50 -26.26
N SER A 384 -14.74 -0.43 -24.93
CA SER A 384 -15.09 -1.54 -24.05
C SER A 384 -16.53 -1.54 -23.56
N LYS A 385 -17.11 -0.34 -23.33
CA LYS A 385 -18.49 -0.21 -22.83
C LYS A 385 -19.20 0.94 -23.56
N ILE A 386 -20.33 0.61 -24.18
CA ILE A 386 -21.18 1.55 -24.94
C ILE A 386 -22.29 2.06 -24.04
N GLU A 387 -22.39 3.36 -23.87
CA GLU A 387 -23.50 4.02 -23.20
C GLU A 387 -24.75 3.99 -24.08
N LEU A 388 -25.76 3.23 -23.67
CA LEU A 388 -26.92 2.93 -24.50
C LEU A 388 -27.84 4.13 -24.71
N THR A 389 -27.94 5.02 -23.74
CA THR A 389 -28.80 6.23 -23.83
C THR A 389 -28.35 7.11 -24.98
N SER A 390 -27.09 7.47 -25.03
CA SER A 390 -26.48 8.28 -26.11
C SER A 390 -26.53 7.57 -27.46
N TYR A 391 -26.24 6.26 -27.46
CA TYR A 391 -26.25 5.45 -28.67
C TYR A 391 -27.65 5.33 -29.31
N LEU A 392 -28.67 4.93 -28.54
CA LEU A 392 -30.02 4.77 -29.04
C LEU A 392 -30.70 6.10 -29.37
N SER A 393 -30.32 7.20 -28.70
CA SER A 393 -30.75 8.54 -29.06
C SER A 393 -30.30 8.92 -30.48
N ARG A 394 -28.99 8.82 -30.77
CA ARG A 394 -28.43 9.11 -32.10
C ARG A 394 -29.05 8.22 -33.18
N LEU A 395 -29.26 6.94 -32.89
CA LEU A 395 -29.89 6.00 -33.80
C LEU A 395 -31.33 6.44 -34.11
N SER A 396 -32.11 6.78 -33.11
CA SER A 396 -33.52 7.20 -33.26
C SER A 396 -33.64 8.51 -34.03
N ASP A 397 -32.75 9.48 -33.78
CA ASP A 397 -32.70 10.76 -34.50
C ASP A 397 -32.40 10.57 -35.97
N SER A 398 -31.47 9.66 -36.32
CA SER A 398 -31.12 9.34 -37.69
C SER A 398 -32.28 8.68 -38.44
N ILE A 399 -32.98 7.72 -37.80
CA ILE A 399 -34.14 7.07 -38.38
C ILE A 399 -35.25 8.08 -38.59
N SER A 400 -35.56 8.89 -37.55
CA SER A 400 -36.57 9.95 -37.61
C SER A 400 -36.32 10.91 -38.77
N SER A 401 -35.10 11.38 -38.95
CA SER A 401 -34.69 12.28 -40.03
C SER A 401 -34.92 11.68 -41.43
N THR A 402 -34.70 10.36 -41.55
CA THR A 402 -34.89 9.64 -42.81
C THR A 402 -36.37 9.51 -43.21
N PHE A 403 -37.25 9.36 -42.22
CA PHE A 403 -38.69 9.15 -42.44
C PHE A 403 -39.54 10.45 -42.34
N ARG A 404 -38.98 11.55 -41.85
CA ARG A 404 -39.66 12.89 -41.68
C ARG A 404 -40.16 13.47 -43.02
N LYS A 405 -39.72 12.97 -44.14
CA LYS A 405 -40.17 13.40 -45.51
C LYS A 405 -41.54 12.81 -45.93
N SER A 406 -42.17 11.99 -45.08
CA SER A 406 -43.51 11.46 -45.35
C SER A 406 -44.57 12.41 -44.73
N ASP A 407 -45.76 12.47 -45.33
CA ASP A 407 -46.92 13.28 -44.83
C ASP A 407 -47.42 12.82 -43.43
N LYS A 408 -46.63 12.09 -42.68
CA LYS A 408 -46.97 11.54 -41.37
C LYS A 408 -46.15 12.18 -40.29
N ASP A 409 -46.82 12.59 -39.21
CA ASP A 409 -46.24 13.11 -37.98
C ASP A 409 -46.09 11.98 -36.95
N ILE A 410 -44.96 11.26 -36.98
CA ILE A 410 -44.67 10.14 -36.10
C ILE A 410 -43.50 10.52 -35.20
N ASP A 411 -43.76 10.50 -33.89
CA ASP A 411 -42.78 10.85 -32.86
C ASP A 411 -42.10 9.59 -32.27
N ILE A 412 -40.82 9.70 -31.93
CA ILE A 412 -40.07 8.63 -31.23
C ILE A 412 -39.73 9.11 -29.84
N LYS A 413 -40.24 8.40 -28.83
CA LYS A 413 -39.94 8.67 -27.41
C LYS A 413 -38.99 7.65 -26.86
N LEU A 414 -37.96 8.13 -26.17
CA LEU A 414 -36.93 7.29 -25.52
C LEU A 414 -37.11 7.33 -24.00
N ASP A 415 -37.11 6.17 -23.38
CA ASP A 415 -37.20 5.99 -21.92
C ASP A 415 -36.16 4.93 -21.52
N ILE A 416 -34.90 5.34 -21.41
CA ILE A 416 -33.74 4.46 -21.32
C ILE A 416 -33.02 4.72 -20.00
N GLU A 417 -32.94 3.71 -19.14
CA GLU A 417 -32.08 3.77 -17.96
C GLU A 417 -30.58 3.87 -18.35
N ASP A 418 -29.78 4.44 -17.47
CA ASP A 418 -28.32 4.51 -17.64
C ASP A 418 -27.70 3.10 -17.61
N LEU A 419 -27.46 2.57 -18.80
CA LEU A 419 -26.99 1.22 -19.04
C LEU A 419 -25.80 1.23 -20.00
N ASN A 420 -24.78 0.45 -19.65
CA ASN A 420 -23.62 0.20 -20.50
C ASN A 420 -23.60 -1.24 -20.96
N LEU A 421 -23.36 -1.48 -22.24
CA LEU A 421 -23.17 -2.81 -22.83
C LEU A 421 -21.83 -2.90 -23.56
N GLU A 422 -21.28 -4.10 -23.59
CA GLU A 422 -20.16 -4.41 -24.47
C GLU A 422 -20.56 -4.31 -25.95
N MET A 423 -19.61 -3.92 -26.80
CA MET A 423 -19.82 -3.73 -28.24
C MET A 423 -20.45 -4.97 -28.91
N GLY A 424 -20.00 -6.16 -28.53
CA GLY A 424 -20.54 -7.42 -29.06
C GLY A 424 -22.04 -7.63 -28.85
N ARG A 425 -22.63 -6.92 -27.87
CA ARG A 425 -24.09 -6.95 -27.57
C ARG A 425 -24.79 -5.67 -28.00
N ALA A 426 -24.13 -4.50 -27.91
CA ALA A 426 -24.71 -3.21 -28.29
C ALA A 426 -25.00 -3.11 -29.79
N VAL A 427 -24.10 -3.62 -30.66
CA VAL A 427 -24.30 -3.62 -32.11
C VAL A 427 -25.53 -4.43 -32.54
N PRO A 428 -25.69 -5.72 -32.18
CA PRO A 428 -26.87 -6.47 -32.51
C PRO A 428 -28.16 -5.86 -31.94
N LEU A 429 -28.10 -5.30 -30.72
CA LEU A 429 -29.23 -4.63 -30.09
C LEU A 429 -29.68 -3.40 -30.87
N GLY A 430 -28.73 -2.54 -31.27
CA GLY A 430 -29.04 -1.38 -32.10
C GLY A 430 -29.66 -1.75 -33.45
N LEU A 431 -29.19 -2.81 -34.07
CA LEU A 431 -29.77 -3.32 -35.31
C LEU A 431 -31.21 -3.85 -35.09
N ILE A 432 -31.48 -4.52 -33.97
CA ILE A 432 -32.84 -4.96 -33.61
C ILE A 432 -33.73 -3.72 -33.41
N VAL A 433 -33.32 -2.71 -32.65
CA VAL A 433 -34.08 -1.46 -32.44
C VAL A 433 -34.36 -0.79 -33.77
N ASN A 434 -33.33 -0.66 -34.63
CA ASN A 434 -33.49 -0.08 -35.97
C ASN A 434 -34.58 -0.81 -36.80
N GLU A 435 -34.49 -2.13 -36.88
CA GLU A 435 -35.47 -2.93 -37.66
C GLU A 435 -36.90 -2.77 -37.08
N LEU A 436 -37.06 -2.75 -35.77
CA LEU A 436 -38.36 -2.59 -35.13
C LEU A 436 -38.95 -1.19 -35.36
N ILE A 437 -38.15 -0.10 -35.23
CA ILE A 437 -38.58 1.26 -35.51
C ILE A 437 -38.98 1.41 -37.00
N VAL A 438 -38.13 0.92 -37.92
CA VAL A 438 -38.41 0.96 -39.37
C VAL A 438 -39.67 0.18 -39.72
N ASN A 439 -39.91 -0.99 -39.09
CA ASN A 439 -41.13 -1.75 -39.28
C ASN A 439 -42.37 -0.98 -38.75
N ALA A 440 -42.28 -0.30 -37.64
CA ALA A 440 -43.36 0.55 -37.14
C ALA A 440 -43.70 1.67 -38.13
N TYR A 441 -42.69 2.42 -38.65
CA TYR A 441 -42.89 3.44 -39.68
C TYR A 441 -43.55 2.90 -40.95
N LYS A 442 -43.17 1.70 -41.43
CA LYS A 442 -43.71 1.11 -42.66
C LYS A 442 -45.08 0.51 -42.50
N HIS A 443 -45.39 -0.09 -41.36
CA HIS A 443 -46.53 -0.99 -41.22
C HIS A 443 -47.56 -0.52 -40.19
N ALA A 444 -47.17 0.07 -39.05
CA ALA A 444 -48.05 0.34 -37.94
C ALA A 444 -49.03 1.50 -38.24
N PHE A 445 -48.62 2.51 -39.00
CA PHE A 445 -49.37 3.77 -39.19
C PHE A 445 -49.99 3.87 -40.59
N LYS A 446 -50.42 2.75 -41.20
CA LYS A 446 -51.15 2.80 -42.48
C LYS A 446 -52.50 3.46 -42.29
N GLY A 447 -52.76 4.53 -43.05
CA GLY A 447 -54.00 5.32 -42.93
C GLY A 447 -54.01 6.33 -41.77
N MET A 448 -52.98 6.41 -40.93
CA MET A 448 -52.89 7.36 -39.84
C MET A 448 -51.93 8.52 -40.21
N LYS A 449 -52.24 9.73 -39.79
CA LYS A 449 -51.38 10.94 -39.96
C LYS A 449 -50.49 11.19 -38.78
N LYS A 450 -50.83 10.71 -37.59
CA LYS A 450 -50.06 10.88 -36.35
C LYS A 450 -49.83 9.53 -35.67
N GLY A 451 -48.68 9.36 -35.04
CA GLY A 451 -48.36 8.18 -34.29
C GLY A 451 -47.18 8.39 -33.33
N GLU A 452 -47.04 7.45 -32.43
CA GLU A 452 -45.94 7.44 -31.45
C GLU A 452 -45.26 6.07 -31.44
N ILE A 453 -43.95 6.08 -31.45
CA ILE A 453 -43.09 4.91 -31.22
C ILE A 453 -42.35 5.14 -29.92
N LYS A 454 -42.47 4.23 -28.96
CA LYS A 454 -41.71 4.31 -27.68
C LYS A 454 -40.66 3.24 -27.66
N VAL A 455 -39.40 3.63 -27.40
CA VAL A 455 -38.27 2.75 -27.10
C VAL A 455 -37.96 2.90 -25.65
N ALA A 456 -38.14 1.84 -24.86
CA ALA A 456 -37.90 1.84 -23.44
C ALA A 456 -36.93 0.73 -23.06
N MET A 457 -36.02 1.00 -22.13
CA MET A 457 -35.03 0.02 -21.71
C MET A 457 -34.77 0.11 -20.22
N PHE A 458 -34.97 -0.99 -19.51
CA PHE A 458 -34.91 -1.05 -18.06
C PHE A 458 -34.06 -2.22 -17.57
N LYS A 459 -33.48 -2.04 -16.39
CA LYS A 459 -32.83 -3.12 -15.67
C LYS A 459 -33.82 -3.79 -14.72
N ARG A 460 -34.09 -5.08 -14.87
CA ARG A 460 -34.90 -5.87 -13.94
C ARG A 460 -34.05 -6.98 -13.30
N GLY A 461 -33.51 -6.68 -12.13
CA GLY A 461 -32.64 -7.61 -11.39
C GLY A 461 -31.38 -8.00 -12.19
N LYS A 462 -31.34 -9.27 -12.66
CA LYS A 462 -30.22 -9.79 -13.47
C LYS A 462 -30.48 -9.73 -14.99
N GLU A 463 -31.55 -9.10 -15.40
CA GLU A 463 -31.94 -9.00 -16.80
C GLU A 463 -32.07 -7.55 -17.23
N ILE A 464 -31.93 -7.31 -18.52
CA ILE A 464 -32.16 -6.03 -19.18
C ILE A 464 -33.31 -6.27 -20.16
N GLU A 465 -34.35 -5.50 -20.05
CA GLU A 465 -35.51 -5.54 -20.93
C GLU A 465 -35.52 -4.32 -21.84
N LEU A 466 -35.59 -4.55 -23.14
CA LEU A 466 -35.84 -3.58 -24.19
C LEU A 466 -37.25 -3.75 -24.69
N HIS A 467 -38.01 -2.67 -24.73
CA HIS A 467 -39.35 -2.56 -25.31
C HIS A 467 -39.32 -1.60 -26.50
N VAL A 468 -39.85 -2.03 -27.63
CA VAL A 468 -40.17 -1.14 -28.75
C VAL A 468 -41.64 -1.25 -29.01
N SER A 469 -42.37 -0.21 -28.72
CA SER A 469 -43.85 -0.22 -28.85
C SER A 469 -44.33 0.89 -29.76
N ASP A 470 -45.45 0.65 -30.44
CA ASP A 470 -46.17 1.64 -31.25
C ASP A 470 -47.66 1.71 -30.88
N ASN A 471 -48.28 2.86 -31.13
CA ASN A 471 -49.73 3.07 -30.97
C ASN A 471 -50.50 2.99 -32.30
N GLY A 472 -50.01 2.17 -33.25
CA GLY A 472 -50.58 2.01 -34.55
C GLY A 472 -51.74 1.02 -34.62
N ASN A 473 -52.05 0.53 -35.81
CA ASN A 473 -53.21 -0.33 -36.08
C ASN A 473 -53.17 -1.69 -35.38
N GLY A 474 -52.04 -2.06 -34.83
CA GLY A 474 -51.79 -3.39 -34.26
C GLY A 474 -51.69 -4.48 -35.34
N ILE A 475 -51.43 -5.70 -34.86
CA ILE A 475 -51.21 -6.87 -35.73
C ILE A 475 -52.33 -7.85 -35.53
N GLN A 476 -53.14 -8.09 -36.59
CA GLN A 476 -54.33 -8.94 -36.53
C GLN A 476 -54.03 -10.41 -36.29
N GLU A 477 -52.87 -10.95 -36.77
CA GLU A 477 -52.52 -12.36 -36.67
C GLU A 477 -51.13 -12.54 -36.03
N LYS A 478 -51.08 -12.51 -34.70
CA LYS A 478 -49.82 -12.66 -33.91
C LYS A 478 -49.00 -13.87 -34.27
N GLY A 479 -49.65 -15.02 -34.53
CA GLY A 479 -48.96 -16.28 -34.87
C GLY A 479 -48.27 -16.28 -36.23
N LYS A 480 -48.71 -15.45 -37.18
CA LYS A 480 -48.06 -15.34 -38.51
C LYS A 480 -46.77 -14.54 -38.45
N ILE A 481 -46.64 -13.53 -37.55
CA ILE A 481 -45.42 -12.73 -37.44
C ILE A 481 -44.28 -13.53 -36.85
N MET A 482 -44.52 -14.27 -35.77
CA MET A 482 -43.50 -15.16 -35.22
C MET A 482 -43.07 -16.27 -36.16
N LYS A 483 -43.95 -16.68 -37.11
CA LYS A 483 -43.64 -17.65 -38.18
C LYS A 483 -43.22 -16.96 -39.49
N SER A 484 -43.24 -15.63 -39.55
CA SER A 484 -42.86 -14.89 -40.75
C SER A 484 -41.41 -15.17 -41.17
N LYS A 485 -41.25 -15.45 -42.46
CA LYS A 485 -39.94 -15.61 -43.11
C LYS A 485 -39.46 -14.30 -43.75
N SER A 486 -40.06 -13.15 -43.39
CA SER A 486 -39.57 -11.86 -43.86
C SER A 486 -38.12 -11.64 -43.44
N LEU A 487 -37.35 -10.96 -44.27
CA LEU A 487 -35.93 -10.74 -44.04
C LEU A 487 -35.66 -9.99 -42.69
N GLY A 488 -36.49 -8.98 -42.36
CA GLY A 488 -36.38 -8.24 -41.10
C GLY A 488 -36.64 -9.11 -39.87
N MET A 489 -37.68 -9.93 -39.88
CA MET A 489 -37.97 -10.81 -38.73
C MET A 489 -36.92 -11.91 -38.59
N THR A 490 -36.36 -12.41 -39.72
CA THR A 490 -35.25 -13.36 -39.70
C THR A 490 -33.98 -12.70 -39.09
N LEU A 491 -33.68 -11.46 -39.44
CA LEU A 491 -32.56 -10.70 -38.89
C LEU A 491 -32.73 -10.50 -37.38
N ILE A 492 -33.90 -10.03 -36.92
CA ILE A 492 -34.19 -9.82 -35.49
C ILE A 492 -33.96 -11.13 -34.71
N LYS A 493 -34.50 -12.25 -35.18
CA LYS A 493 -34.34 -13.56 -34.52
C LYS A 493 -32.88 -14.02 -34.49
N THR A 494 -32.14 -13.80 -35.57
CA THR A 494 -30.72 -14.17 -35.65
C THR A 494 -29.88 -13.34 -34.67
N LEU A 495 -30.10 -12.02 -34.66
CA LEU A 495 -29.39 -11.13 -33.76
C LEU A 495 -29.76 -11.38 -32.29
N SER A 496 -31.05 -11.65 -31.99
CA SER A 496 -31.47 -12.01 -30.62
C SER A 496 -30.78 -13.29 -30.14
N ARG A 497 -30.67 -14.32 -31.01
CA ARG A 497 -29.91 -15.53 -30.67
C ARG A 497 -28.42 -15.25 -30.43
N GLN A 498 -27.82 -14.39 -31.25
CA GLN A 498 -26.40 -14.01 -31.13
C GLN A 498 -26.09 -13.42 -29.75
N ILE A 499 -26.98 -12.57 -29.22
CA ILE A 499 -26.82 -11.94 -27.89
C ILE A 499 -27.47 -12.75 -26.76
N LYS A 500 -27.96 -13.99 -27.07
CA LYS A 500 -28.64 -14.87 -26.11
C LYS A 500 -29.86 -14.16 -25.45
N ALA A 501 -30.60 -13.40 -26.25
CA ALA A 501 -31.79 -12.71 -25.81
C ALA A 501 -33.06 -13.49 -26.16
N ASN A 502 -34.09 -13.39 -25.32
CA ASN A 502 -35.43 -13.82 -25.64
C ASN A 502 -36.18 -12.71 -26.39
N PHE A 503 -36.95 -13.06 -27.41
CA PHE A 503 -37.72 -12.11 -28.23
C PHE A 503 -39.19 -12.49 -28.23
N GLU A 504 -40.04 -11.57 -27.79
CA GLU A 504 -41.49 -11.74 -27.68
C GLU A 504 -42.23 -10.59 -28.34
N VAL A 505 -43.51 -10.80 -28.71
CA VAL A 505 -44.39 -9.78 -29.27
C VAL A 505 -45.77 -9.87 -28.65
N GLU A 506 -46.23 -8.74 -28.18
CA GLU A 506 -47.61 -8.54 -27.76
C GLU A 506 -48.27 -7.47 -28.67
N SER A 507 -49.43 -7.74 -29.20
CA SER A 507 -50.12 -6.76 -30.05
C SER A 507 -51.63 -6.88 -29.92
N GLU A 508 -52.26 -5.71 -29.90
CA GLU A 508 -53.70 -5.47 -29.81
C GLU A 508 -54.06 -4.28 -30.74
N PRO A 509 -55.31 -4.12 -31.16
CA PRO A 509 -55.70 -2.94 -31.92
C PRO A 509 -55.33 -1.67 -31.15
N GLY A 510 -54.54 -0.80 -31.76
CA GLY A 510 -54.02 0.42 -31.13
C GLY A 510 -52.71 0.27 -30.36
N LYS A 511 -52.09 -0.92 -30.26
CA LYS A 511 -50.81 -1.10 -29.59
C LYS A 511 -50.06 -2.35 -30.08
N THR A 512 -48.80 -2.18 -30.41
CA THR A 512 -47.86 -3.33 -30.59
C THR A 512 -46.67 -3.10 -29.65
N ASP A 513 -46.22 -4.14 -28.93
CA ASP A 513 -45.04 -4.11 -28.08
C ASP A 513 -44.14 -5.30 -28.41
N PHE A 514 -42.92 -5.03 -28.83
CA PHE A 514 -41.84 -5.99 -29.02
C PHE A 514 -40.90 -5.94 -27.81
N ARG A 515 -40.70 -7.10 -27.16
CA ARG A 515 -39.85 -7.24 -25.99
C ARG A 515 -38.63 -8.08 -26.30
N VAL A 516 -37.46 -7.54 -25.90
CA VAL A 516 -36.18 -8.26 -25.98
C VAL A 516 -35.57 -8.33 -24.61
N THR A 517 -35.41 -9.52 -24.04
CA THR A 517 -34.88 -9.75 -22.70
C THR A 517 -33.49 -10.37 -22.79
N LEU A 518 -32.46 -9.68 -22.22
CA LEU A 518 -31.08 -10.16 -22.18
C LEU A 518 -30.64 -10.39 -20.74
N LYS A 519 -29.85 -11.43 -20.48
CA LYS A 519 -29.19 -11.59 -19.19
C LYS A 519 -28.05 -10.59 -19.05
N LYS A 520 -27.99 -9.89 -17.91
CA LYS A 520 -26.82 -9.06 -17.56
C LYS A 520 -25.66 -10.00 -17.26
N GLU A 521 -24.53 -9.85 -17.93
CA GLU A 521 -23.31 -10.53 -17.51
C GLU A 521 -22.88 -10.00 -16.14
N MET A 522 -22.65 -10.91 -15.19
CA MET A 522 -21.99 -10.55 -13.92
C MET A 522 -20.56 -10.13 -14.27
N GLU A 523 -20.18 -8.91 -13.92
CA GLU A 523 -18.76 -8.53 -13.93
C GLU A 523 -18.02 -9.58 -13.12
N ALA A 524 -17.11 -10.29 -13.76
CA ALA A 524 -16.16 -11.12 -13.05
C ALA A 524 -15.37 -10.15 -12.16
N VAL A 525 -15.55 -10.29 -10.85
CA VAL A 525 -14.74 -9.59 -9.86
C VAL A 525 -13.32 -10.08 -10.04
N ALA A 526 -12.45 -9.23 -10.63
CA ALA A 526 -11.03 -9.46 -10.80
C ALA A 526 -10.30 -9.14 -9.47
#